data_ca31c570accbe24905b648e34df6b050
#
_entry.id   ca31c570accbe24905b648e34df6b050
#
_cell.length_a   1.000
_cell.length_b   1.000
_cell.length_c   1.000
_cell.angle_alpha   90.00
_cell.angle_beta   90.00
_cell.angle_gamma   90.00
#
_symmetry.space_group_name_H-M   'P 1'
#
loop_
_entity.id
_entity.type
_entity.pdbx_description
1 polymer ?
#
loop_
_entity_poly.entity_id
_entity_poly.type
_entity_poly.pdbx_seq_one_letter_code
_entity_poly.pdbx_strand_id
1 'polypeptide(L)'
;HRVLGTIPASPRVRHHADHPLPFDIVVVDEASMVDLPLMCKLAEAVADGAQLILLGDADQLPSVEAGDVLAAILHAAGAGDALAPDDARALHALLGDAPHDAEADGLHGHRVHLIRGYRQSEALDLAPLAEAVRGGDAEAALALLRNGELSNVHFHEGIDDPLQARPGLLAHWRGLAAADDPALALQLANRLRLLTALREGPQGARGLNARIEAALSGRRIGAPPAWFPGRLLLAAANSS
;
A
#
# COMPACT_ATOMS: atom_id res chain seq x y z
N HIS A 1 4.38 2.82 15.48
CA HIS A 1 4.96 2.26 16.73
C HIS A 1 6.21 3.02 17.22
N ARG A 2 7.19 3.34 16.35
CA ARG A 2 8.44 4.03 16.77
C ARG A 2 8.19 5.45 17.28
N VAL A 3 7.33 6.21 16.63
CA VAL A 3 6.98 7.59 17.04
C VAL A 3 6.36 7.61 18.43
N LEU A 4 5.45 6.67 18.71
CA LEU A 4 4.83 6.54 20.03
C LEU A 4 5.78 6.03 21.11
N GLY A 5 6.96 5.53 20.74
CA GLY A 5 7.94 5.00 21.68
C GLY A 5 7.46 3.72 22.36
N THR A 6 7.31 2.64 21.57
CA THR A 6 6.92 1.32 22.11
C THR A 6 7.88 0.85 23.19
N ILE A 7 7.32 0.36 24.30
CA ILE A 7 8.09 -0.20 25.41
C ILE A 7 8.20 -1.71 25.20
N PRO A 8 9.42 -2.29 25.12
CA PRO A 8 9.59 -3.73 24.92
C PRO A 8 8.82 -4.55 25.96
N ALA A 9 8.17 -5.61 25.51
CA ALA A 9 7.34 -6.52 26.31
C ALA A 9 6.17 -5.84 27.06
N SER A 10 5.70 -4.68 26.60
CA SER A 10 4.56 -3.97 27.16
C SER A 10 3.61 -3.51 26.06
N PRO A 11 2.28 -3.53 26.30
CA PRO A 11 1.32 -2.91 25.38
C PRO A 11 1.35 -1.38 25.48
N ARG A 12 2.11 -0.80 26.42
CA ARG A 12 2.18 0.64 26.64
C ARG A 12 3.15 1.31 25.68
N VAL A 13 2.91 2.60 25.47
CA VAL A 13 3.75 3.50 24.68
C VAL A 13 4.24 4.65 25.58
N ARG A 14 5.30 5.33 25.17
CA ARG A 14 5.83 6.49 25.91
C ARG A 14 4.94 7.71 25.80
N HIS A 15 4.44 7.94 24.58
CA HIS A 15 3.60 9.10 24.31
C HIS A 15 2.13 8.68 24.39
N HIS A 16 1.37 9.38 25.21
CA HIS A 16 -0.05 9.19 25.51
C HIS A 16 -0.63 10.52 26.01
N ALA A 17 -1.88 10.55 26.43
CA ALA A 17 -2.57 11.78 26.83
C ALA A 17 -1.82 12.63 27.88
N ASP A 18 -1.23 11.99 28.90
CA ASP A 18 -0.46 12.69 29.94
C ASP A 18 0.99 13.05 29.53
N HIS A 19 1.46 12.50 28.43
CA HIS A 19 2.78 12.74 27.87
C HIS A 19 2.74 12.77 26.35
N PRO A 20 2.13 13.83 25.77
CA PRO A 20 1.90 13.91 24.35
C PRO A 20 3.17 14.02 23.52
N LEU A 21 3.03 13.84 22.22
CA LEU A 21 4.09 14.07 21.25
C LEU A 21 4.48 15.55 21.23
N PRO A 22 5.75 15.90 21.23
CA PRO A 22 6.22 17.29 21.26
C PRO A 22 6.24 17.91 19.86
N PHE A 23 5.14 17.77 19.11
CA PHE A 23 5.05 18.26 17.73
C PHE A 23 3.74 19.02 17.53
N ASP A 24 3.80 20.12 16.78
CA ASP A 24 2.63 20.90 16.38
C ASP A 24 1.86 20.23 15.23
N ILE A 25 2.55 19.41 14.43
CA ILE A 25 1.95 18.69 13.31
C ILE A 25 2.46 17.25 13.32
N VAL A 26 1.54 16.30 13.26
CA VAL A 26 1.83 14.86 13.11
C VAL A 26 1.25 14.37 11.79
N VAL A 27 2.11 13.89 10.90
CA VAL A 27 1.70 13.33 9.61
C VAL A 27 1.88 11.83 9.64
N VAL A 28 0.83 11.08 9.29
CA VAL A 28 0.83 9.63 9.19
C VAL A 28 0.60 9.25 7.74
N ASP A 29 1.61 8.66 7.13
CA ASP A 29 1.51 8.07 5.79
C ASP A 29 1.07 6.61 5.87
N GLU A 30 0.41 6.11 4.82
CA GLU A 30 -0.18 4.76 4.76
C GLU A 30 -1.15 4.48 5.94
N ALA A 31 -1.99 5.45 6.28
CA ALA A 31 -2.90 5.37 7.43
C ALA A 31 -3.95 4.26 7.31
N SER A 32 -4.23 3.77 6.11
CA SER A 32 -5.08 2.58 5.86
C SER A 32 -4.54 1.30 6.53
N MET A 33 -3.23 1.23 6.77
CA MET A 33 -2.59 0.10 7.44
C MET A 33 -2.56 0.21 8.97
N VAL A 34 -3.07 1.31 9.54
CA VAL A 34 -3.10 1.53 10.99
C VAL A 34 -4.35 0.90 11.58
N ASP A 35 -4.17 -0.07 12.50
CA ASP A 35 -5.27 -0.71 13.21
C ASP A 35 -5.93 0.22 14.25
N LEU A 36 -7.11 -0.14 14.72
CA LEU A 36 -7.87 0.65 15.69
C LEU A 36 -7.10 0.89 17.00
N PRO A 37 -6.48 -0.13 17.65
CA PRO A 37 -5.70 0.10 18.87
C PRO A 37 -4.54 1.07 18.70
N LEU A 38 -3.87 1.03 17.57
CA LEU A 38 -2.74 1.93 17.28
C LEU A 38 -3.23 3.34 16.95
N MET A 39 -4.34 3.48 16.23
CA MET A 39 -4.95 4.77 15.93
C MET A 39 -5.45 5.47 17.21
N CYS A 40 -6.07 4.73 18.13
CA CYS A 40 -6.47 5.27 19.43
C CYS A 40 -5.26 5.82 20.20
N LYS A 41 -4.19 5.02 20.32
CA LYS A 41 -2.94 5.45 20.98
C LYS A 41 -2.30 6.66 20.30
N LEU A 42 -2.38 6.74 18.99
CA LEU A 42 -1.88 7.89 18.24
C LEU A 42 -2.71 9.14 18.55
N ALA A 43 -4.04 9.03 18.49
CA ALA A 43 -4.93 10.15 18.77
C ALA A 43 -4.74 10.67 20.22
N GLU A 44 -4.60 9.77 21.19
CA GLU A 44 -4.32 10.14 22.60
C GLU A 44 -2.93 10.80 22.77
N ALA A 45 -1.98 10.47 21.90
CA ALA A 45 -0.62 11.02 21.99
C ALA A 45 -0.46 12.36 21.25
N VAL A 46 -1.41 12.78 20.43
CA VAL A 46 -1.37 14.09 19.78
C VAL A 46 -1.76 15.16 20.79
N ALA A 47 -0.93 16.20 20.92
CA ALA A 47 -1.16 17.27 21.88
C ALA A 47 -2.41 18.12 21.50
N ASP A 48 -3.09 18.68 22.49
CA ASP A 48 -4.17 19.63 22.25
C ASP A 48 -3.66 20.81 21.42
N GLY A 49 -4.39 21.13 20.35
CA GLY A 49 -4.03 22.20 19.41
C GLY A 49 -3.03 21.78 18.32
N ALA A 50 -2.44 20.59 18.39
CA ALA A 50 -1.62 20.04 17.30
C ALA A 50 -2.51 19.50 16.17
N GLN A 51 -1.97 19.50 14.94
CA GLN A 51 -2.66 18.96 13.77
C GLN A 51 -2.26 17.50 13.52
N LEU A 52 -3.25 16.63 13.30
CA LEU A 52 -3.06 15.27 12.83
C LEU A 52 -3.47 15.16 11.37
N ILE A 53 -2.54 14.84 10.50
CA ILE A 53 -2.76 14.65 9.07
C ILE A 53 -2.61 13.16 8.75
N LEU A 54 -3.69 12.54 8.28
CA LEU A 54 -3.71 11.14 7.86
C LEU A 54 -3.67 11.07 6.33
N LEU A 55 -2.62 10.47 5.78
CA LEU A 55 -2.48 10.19 4.36
C LEU A 55 -2.68 8.68 4.14
N GLY A 56 -3.50 8.31 3.17
CA GLY A 56 -3.76 6.90 2.89
C GLY A 56 -4.80 6.74 1.81
N ASP A 57 -5.01 5.50 1.44
CA ASP A 57 -5.96 5.10 0.40
C ASP A 57 -6.94 4.10 1.01
N ALA A 58 -8.20 4.51 1.15
CA ALA A 58 -9.25 3.67 1.71
C ALA A 58 -9.66 2.50 0.80
N ASP A 59 -9.28 2.55 -0.48
CA ASP A 59 -9.54 1.49 -1.45
C ASP A 59 -8.44 0.41 -1.45
N GLN A 60 -7.32 0.66 -0.75
CA GLN A 60 -6.27 -0.34 -0.55
C GLN A 60 -6.65 -1.35 0.55
N LEU A 61 -5.92 -2.46 0.59
CA LEU A 61 -6.13 -3.48 1.61
C LEU A 61 -5.94 -2.87 3.01
N PRO A 62 -6.95 -3.01 3.89
CA PRO A 62 -6.87 -2.49 5.26
C PRO A 62 -5.85 -3.26 6.10
N SER A 63 -5.62 -2.80 7.33
CA SER A 63 -4.83 -3.52 8.31
C SER A 63 -5.31 -4.97 8.48
N VAL A 64 -4.37 -5.90 8.68
CA VAL A 64 -4.67 -7.31 8.98
C VAL A 64 -5.33 -7.47 10.36
N GLU A 65 -5.05 -6.54 11.26
CA GLU A 65 -5.69 -6.43 12.59
C GLU A 65 -7.09 -5.78 12.45
N ALA A 66 -7.85 -5.78 13.53
CA ALA A 66 -9.25 -5.34 13.51
C ALA A 66 -9.43 -3.87 13.13
N GLY A 67 -10.28 -3.61 12.15
CA GLY A 67 -10.86 -2.32 11.82
C GLY A 67 -10.23 -1.61 10.62
N ASP A 68 -11.08 -1.24 9.66
CA ASP A 68 -10.76 -0.28 8.60
C ASP A 68 -11.02 1.14 9.14
N VAL A 69 -10.04 1.63 9.92
CA VAL A 69 -10.20 2.88 10.67
C VAL A 69 -10.21 4.09 9.75
N LEU A 70 -9.35 4.10 8.73
CA LEU A 70 -9.29 5.22 7.78
C LEU A 70 -10.61 5.35 7.02
N ALA A 71 -11.16 4.24 6.52
CA ALA A 71 -12.45 4.26 5.83
C ALA A 71 -13.58 4.71 6.76
N ALA A 72 -13.57 4.29 8.04
CA ALA A 72 -14.55 4.75 9.02
C ALA A 72 -14.45 6.27 9.29
N ILE A 73 -13.26 6.82 9.41
CA ILE A 73 -13.02 8.26 9.56
C ILE A 73 -13.51 9.01 8.32
N LEU A 74 -13.18 8.53 7.12
CA LEU A 74 -13.62 9.14 5.87
C LEU A 74 -15.13 9.07 5.69
N HIS A 75 -15.78 7.99 6.12
CA HIS A 75 -17.22 7.86 6.11
C HIS A 75 -17.87 8.86 7.08
N ALA A 76 -17.30 9.02 8.28
CA ALA A 76 -17.78 10.01 9.26
C ALA A 76 -17.56 11.46 8.79
N ALA A 77 -16.53 11.71 7.98
CA ALA A 77 -16.28 13.02 7.36
C ALA A 77 -17.27 13.35 6.22
N GLY A 78 -18.14 12.42 5.84
CA GLY A 78 -19.14 12.61 4.82
C GLY A 78 -18.64 12.43 3.39
N ALA A 79 -19.56 12.54 2.44
CA ALA A 79 -19.26 12.44 1.02
C ALA A 79 -18.95 13.84 0.46
N GLY A 80 -17.77 13.99 -0.14
CA GLY A 80 -17.39 15.21 -0.83
C GLY A 80 -16.33 16.03 -0.10
N ASP A 81 -15.87 17.06 -0.79
CA ASP A 81 -14.81 17.96 -0.34
C ASP A 81 -15.41 19.36 0.03
N ALA A 82 -16.68 19.39 0.45
CA ALA A 82 -17.32 20.63 0.89
C ALA A 82 -16.70 21.12 2.20
N LEU A 83 -16.33 22.38 2.24
CA LEU A 83 -15.72 23.02 3.40
C LEU A 83 -16.78 23.56 4.36
N ALA A 84 -16.44 23.70 5.63
CA ALA A 84 -17.21 24.55 6.53
C ALA A 84 -17.20 26.00 6.03
N PRO A 85 -18.28 26.80 6.26
CA PRO A 85 -18.38 28.15 5.69
C PRO A 85 -17.23 29.08 6.08
N ASP A 86 -16.68 28.92 7.27
CA ASP A 86 -15.57 29.74 7.76
C ASP A 86 -14.27 29.37 7.07
N ASP A 87 -14.03 28.08 6.86
CA ASP A 87 -12.85 27.57 6.12
C ASP A 87 -12.94 27.95 4.64
N ALA A 88 -14.10 27.83 4.02
CA ALA A 88 -14.32 28.26 2.64
C ALA A 88 -13.99 29.75 2.48
N ARG A 89 -14.40 30.61 3.42
CA ARG A 89 -14.06 32.05 3.43
C ARG A 89 -12.54 32.26 3.62
N ALA A 90 -11.96 31.59 4.58
CA ALA A 90 -10.51 31.71 4.85
C ALA A 90 -9.63 31.27 3.67
N LEU A 91 -10.06 30.24 2.95
CA LEU A 91 -9.34 29.67 1.83
C LEU A 91 -9.72 30.25 0.46
N HIS A 92 -10.69 31.17 0.41
CA HIS A 92 -11.20 31.74 -0.86
C HIS A 92 -10.08 32.30 -1.76
N ALA A 93 -9.07 32.94 -1.18
CA ALA A 93 -7.94 33.49 -1.95
C ALA A 93 -7.11 32.41 -2.68
N LEU A 94 -7.16 31.17 -2.21
CA LEU A 94 -6.41 30.03 -2.77
C LEU A 94 -7.29 29.14 -3.65
N LEU A 95 -8.54 28.93 -3.27
CA LEU A 95 -9.43 27.94 -3.88
C LEU A 95 -10.54 28.59 -4.74
N GLY A 96 -10.73 29.91 -4.68
CA GLY A 96 -11.88 30.57 -5.29
C GLY A 96 -13.19 30.18 -4.57
N ASP A 97 -14.28 30.09 -5.34
CA ASP A 97 -15.60 29.69 -4.81
C ASP A 97 -15.63 28.15 -4.61
N ALA A 98 -15.07 27.70 -3.49
CA ALA A 98 -15.11 26.29 -3.12
C ALA A 98 -16.52 25.89 -2.65
N PRO A 99 -16.98 24.66 -2.93
CA PRO A 99 -18.20 24.12 -2.36
C PRO A 99 -18.14 24.18 -0.82
N HIS A 100 -19.20 24.66 -0.19
CA HIS A 100 -19.31 24.69 1.27
C HIS A 100 -20.65 24.14 1.71
N ASP A 101 -20.69 23.58 2.90
CA ASP A 101 -21.89 23.06 3.54
C ASP A 101 -22.14 23.83 4.85
N ALA A 102 -23.28 24.49 4.95
CA ALA A 102 -23.65 25.28 6.11
C ALA A 102 -23.94 24.43 7.37
N GLU A 103 -24.21 23.13 7.17
CA GLU A 103 -24.49 22.19 8.24
C GLU A 103 -23.24 21.31 8.57
N ALA A 104 -22.08 21.60 7.95
CA ALA A 104 -20.86 20.88 8.21
C ALA A 104 -20.43 21.07 9.68
N ASP A 105 -20.30 19.95 10.37
CA ASP A 105 -19.82 19.87 11.75
C ASP A 105 -18.81 18.71 11.91
N GLY A 106 -18.12 18.67 13.04
CA GLY A 106 -17.22 17.58 13.38
C GLY A 106 -16.06 17.41 12.37
N LEU A 107 -16.05 16.31 11.63
CA LEU A 107 -15.00 15.99 10.64
C LEU A 107 -15.32 16.50 9.22
N HIS A 108 -16.47 17.08 9.00
CA HIS A 108 -16.82 17.64 7.70
C HIS A 108 -15.86 18.77 7.31
N GLY A 109 -15.45 18.80 6.05
CA GLY A 109 -14.49 19.80 5.55
C GLY A 109 -13.02 19.52 5.85
N HIS A 110 -12.72 18.49 6.63
CA HIS A 110 -11.35 18.07 6.95
C HIS A 110 -10.85 16.91 6.08
N ARG A 111 -11.47 16.67 4.94
CA ARG A 111 -11.13 15.63 4.00
C ARG A 111 -10.77 16.23 2.64
N VAL A 112 -9.71 15.69 2.02
CA VAL A 112 -9.35 15.97 0.63
C VAL A 112 -9.16 14.65 -0.11
N HIS A 113 -9.84 14.49 -1.26
CA HIS A 113 -9.71 13.33 -2.11
C HIS A 113 -8.87 13.68 -3.34
N LEU A 114 -7.68 13.06 -3.44
CA LEU A 114 -6.80 13.24 -4.59
C LEU A 114 -7.26 12.31 -5.73
N ILE A 115 -7.73 12.89 -6.83
CA ILE A 115 -8.34 12.16 -7.95
C ILE A 115 -7.32 11.81 -9.03
N ARG A 116 -6.22 12.59 -9.16
CA ARG A 116 -5.27 12.43 -10.27
C ARG A 116 -4.11 11.54 -9.88
N GLY A 117 -4.01 10.36 -10.53
CA GLY A 117 -2.85 9.48 -10.43
C GLY A 117 -1.73 9.90 -11.38
N TYR A 118 -0.50 10.04 -10.87
CA TYR A 118 0.69 10.34 -11.68
C TYR A 118 1.63 9.13 -11.86
N ARG A 119 1.36 8.01 -11.17
CA ARG A 119 2.22 6.82 -11.20
C ARG A 119 1.89 5.85 -12.33
N GLN A 120 0.68 5.88 -12.84
CA GLN A 120 0.28 5.03 -13.94
C GLN A 120 0.79 5.67 -15.25
N SER A 121 1.52 4.89 -16.04
CA SER A 121 1.86 5.31 -17.40
C SER A 121 0.59 5.34 -18.23
N GLU A 122 0.49 6.27 -19.19
CA GLU A 122 -0.62 6.33 -20.17
C GLU A 122 -0.79 5.00 -20.95
N ALA A 123 0.24 4.15 -20.93
CA ALA A 123 0.24 2.84 -21.58
C ALA A 123 -0.48 1.73 -20.81
N LEU A 124 -0.84 1.94 -19.54
CA LEU A 124 -1.50 0.95 -18.69
C LEU A 124 -2.80 1.54 -18.13
N ASP A 125 -3.91 1.19 -18.75
CA ASP A 125 -5.23 1.61 -18.28
C ASP A 125 -5.88 0.54 -17.41
N LEU A 126 -5.75 0.69 -16.09
CA LEU A 126 -6.40 -0.17 -15.10
C LEU A 126 -7.63 0.48 -14.45
N ALA A 127 -7.94 1.73 -14.78
CA ALA A 127 -9.01 2.47 -14.14
C ALA A 127 -10.39 1.77 -14.25
N PRO A 128 -10.82 1.24 -15.40
CA PRO A 128 -12.09 0.53 -15.50
C PRO A 128 -12.14 -0.74 -14.65
N LEU A 129 -11.03 -1.49 -14.60
CA LEU A 129 -10.92 -2.69 -13.79
C LEU A 129 -10.94 -2.36 -12.29
N ALA A 130 -10.20 -1.34 -11.88
CA ALA A 130 -10.18 -0.88 -10.50
C ALA A 130 -11.57 -0.41 -10.04
N GLU A 131 -12.32 0.26 -10.91
CA GLU A 131 -13.68 0.70 -10.60
C GLU A 131 -14.64 -0.48 -10.42
N ALA A 132 -14.60 -1.47 -11.32
CA ALA A 132 -15.39 -2.68 -11.18
C ALA A 132 -15.08 -3.45 -9.90
N VAL A 133 -13.79 -3.56 -9.55
CA VAL A 133 -13.35 -4.21 -8.30
C VAL A 133 -13.81 -3.44 -7.07
N ARG A 134 -13.69 -2.12 -7.04
CA ARG A 134 -14.19 -1.26 -5.94
C ARG A 134 -15.70 -1.36 -5.77
N GLY A 135 -16.43 -1.38 -6.89
CA GLY A 135 -17.88 -1.56 -6.89
C GLY A 135 -18.36 -2.96 -6.51
N GLY A 136 -17.41 -3.93 -6.33
CA GLY A 136 -17.76 -5.33 -6.07
C GLY A 136 -18.39 -6.04 -7.26
N ASP A 137 -18.29 -5.48 -8.47
CA ASP A 137 -18.84 -6.04 -9.68
C ASP A 137 -17.88 -7.07 -10.29
N ALA A 138 -17.96 -8.30 -9.79
CA ALA A 138 -17.13 -9.40 -10.24
C ALA A 138 -17.37 -9.78 -11.70
N GLU A 139 -18.59 -9.64 -12.20
CA GLU A 139 -18.92 -9.96 -13.60
C GLU A 139 -18.29 -8.95 -14.56
N ALA A 140 -18.42 -7.66 -14.28
CA ALA A 140 -17.76 -6.61 -15.07
C ALA A 140 -16.23 -6.73 -15.00
N ALA A 141 -15.66 -6.98 -13.83
CA ALA A 141 -14.21 -7.17 -13.67
C ALA A 141 -13.70 -8.35 -14.52
N LEU A 142 -14.36 -9.50 -14.46
CA LEU A 142 -14.00 -10.68 -15.26
C LEU A 142 -14.22 -10.46 -16.75
N ALA A 143 -15.28 -9.76 -17.16
CA ALA A 143 -15.53 -9.42 -18.56
C ALA A 143 -14.39 -8.53 -19.10
N LEU A 144 -13.98 -7.49 -18.37
CA LEU A 144 -12.84 -6.62 -18.73
C LEU A 144 -11.53 -7.39 -18.87
N LEU A 145 -11.28 -8.36 -18.00
CA LEU A 145 -10.07 -9.19 -18.06
C LEU A 145 -10.09 -10.17 -19.25
N ARG A 146 -11.27 -10.73 -19.60
CA ARG A 146 -11.43 -11.75 -20.64
C ARG A 146 -11.49 -11.18 -22.04
N ASN A 147 -12.03 -9.97 -22.21
CA ASN A 147 -12.18 -9.35 -23.54
C ASN A 147 -10.83 -8.89 -24.15
N GLY A 148 -9.78 -8.75 -23.32
CA GLY A 148 -8.45 -8.36 -23.77
C GLY A 148 -8.32 -6.91 -24.25
N GLU A 149 -9.29 -6.04 -23.96
CA GLU A 149 -9.29 -4.64 -24.38
C GLU A 149 -8.40 -3.74 -23.51
N LEU A 150 -8.04 -4.20 -22.29
CA LEU A 150 -7.17 -3.45 -21.41
C LEU A 150 -5.73 -3.44 -21.93
N SER A 151 -5.19 -2.25 -22.18
CA SER A 151 -3.83 -2.08 -22.68
C SER A 151 -2.79 -2.66 -21.73
N ASN A 152 -1.91 -3.51 -22.26
CA ASN A 152 -0.81 -4.15 -21.52
C ASN A 152 -1.27 -4.99 -20.31
N VAL A 153 -2.52 -5.45 -20.30
CA VAL A 153 -3.07 -6.40 -19.33
C VAL A 153 -3.28 -7.73 -20.01
N HIS A 154 -2.72 -8.81 -19.44
CA HIS A 154 -2.87 -10.16 -19.95
C HIS A 154 -3.47 -11.05 -18.87
N PHE A 155 -4.67 -11.52 -19.08
CA PHE A 155 -5.37 -12.40 -18.16
C PHE A 155 -5.22 -13.87 -18.58
N HIS A 156 -4.95 -14.73 -17.61
CA HIS A 156 -4.78 -16.16 -17.82
C HIS A 156 -5.55 -16.93 -16.76
N GLU A 157 -6.60 -17.61 -17.16
CA GLU A 157 -7.35 -18.52 -16.28
C GLU A 157 -6.69 -19.91 -16.25
N GLY A 158 -6.86 -20.60 -15.12
CA GLY A 158 -6.46 -22.02 -15.00
C GLY A 158 -4.95 -22.27 -15.00
N ILE A 159 -4.14 -21.27 -14.69
CA ILE A 159 -2.70 -21.48 -14.50
C ILE A 159 -2.43 -21.96 -13.09
N ASP A 160 -2.18 -23.26 -12.93
CA ASP A 160 -1.83 -23.88 -11.65
C ASP A 160 -0.39 -23.56 -11.23
N ASP A 161 0.51 -23.39 -12.20
CA ASP A 161 1.92 -23.11 -11.95
C ASP A 161 2.48 -22.02 -12.85
N PRO A 162 2.62 -20.78 -12.36
CA PRO A 162 3.10 -19.66 -13.15
C PRO A 162 4.53 -19.82 -13.64
N LEU A 163 5.39 -20.53 -12.90
CA LEU A 163 6.78 -20.73 -13.29
C LEU A 163 6.95 -21.75 -14.43
N GLN A 164 6.03 -22.72 -14.52
CA GLN A 164 5.99 -23.67 -15.64
C GLN A 164 5.29 -23.07 -16.84
N ALA A 165 4.16 -22.43 -16.62
CA ALA A 165 3.36 -21.82 -17.69
C ALA A 165 4.08 -20.63 -18.37
N ARG A 166 5.00 -19.97 -17.66
CA ARG A 166 5.72 -18.78 -18.12
C ARG A 166 7.25 -18.93 -17.94
N PRO A 167 7.94 -19.67 -18.80
CA PRO A 167 9.40 -19.85 -18.72
C PRO A 167 10.18 -18.53 -18.71
N GLY A 168 9.63 -17.46 -19.31
CA GLY A 168 10.19 -16.12 -19.29
C GLY A 168 10.33 -15.52 -17.89
N LEU A 169 9.51 -15.93 -16.92
CA LEU A 169 9.66 -15.50 -15.54
C LEU A 169 11.01 -15.96 -14.97
N LEU A 170 11.35 -17.23 -15.10
CA LEU A 170 12.65 -17.73 -14.65
C LEU A 170 13.84 -17.15 -15.44
N ALA A 171 13.66 -16.86 -16.73
CA ALA A 171 14.68 -16.20 -17.54
C ALA A 171 15.01 -14.80 -17.01
N HIS A 172 14.02 -14.08 -16.51
CA HIS A 172 14.23 -12.77 -15.87
C HIS A 172 15.19 -12.86 -14.68
N TRP A 173 14.93 -13.77 -13.74
CA TRP A 173 15.81 -13.94 -12.56
C TRP A 173 17.18 -14.51 -12.91
N ARG A 174 17.28 -15.37 -13.93
CA ARG A 174 18.59 -15.82 -14.45
C ARG A 174 19.39 -14.66 -15.04
N GLY A 175 18.73 -13.76 -15.78
CA GLY A 175 19.36 -12.53 -16.27
C GLY A 175 19.85 -11.63 -15.14
N LEU A 176 19.09 -11.53 -14.06
CA LEU A 176 19.49 -10.80 -12.85
C LEU A 176 20.73 -11.45 -12.21
N ALA A 177 20.75 -12.78 -12.11
CA ALA A 177 21.87 -13.53 -11.53
C ALA A 177 23.15 -13.46 -12.37
N ALA A 178 23.01 -13.22 -13.68
CA ALA A 178 24.13 -13.11 -14.62
C ALA A 178 24.64 -11.66 -14.80
N ALA A 179 24.01 -10.67 -14.15
CA ALA A 179 24.44 -9.28 -14.25
C ALA A 179 25.71 -9.05 -13.42
N ASP A 180 26.79 -8.62 -14.07
CA ASP A 180 28.08 -8.33 -13.42
C ASP A 180 28.07 -6.97 -12.68
N ASP A 181 27.24 -6.04 -13.12
CA ASP A 181 27.08 -4.72 -12.47
C ASP A 181 25.93 -4.74 -11.48
N PRO A 182 26.17 -4.45 -10.18
CA PRO A 182 25.12 -4.37 -9.17
C PRO A 182 24.04 -3.33 -9.47
N ALA A 183 24.37 -2.21 -10.10
CA ALA A 183 23.40 -1.18 -10.47
C ALA A 183 22.44 -1.69 -11.56
N LEU A 184 22.98 -2.38 -12.57
CA LEU A 184 22.19 -3.04 -13.60
C LEU A 184 21.32 -4.15 -12.98
N ALA A 185 21.86 -4.95 -12.07
CA ALA A 185 21.11 -5.99 -11.36
C ALA A 185 19.89 -5.39 -10.62
N LEU A 186 20.06 -4.28 -9.91
CA LEU A 186 18.96 -3.58 -9.22
C LEU A 186 17.93 -3.00 -10.19
N GLN A 187 18.35 -2.44 -11.31
CA GLN A 187 17.45 -1.98 -12.36
C GLN A 187 16.62 -3.14 -12.94
N LEU A 188 17.25 -4.26 -13.26
CA LEU A 188 16.56 -5.46 -13.72
C LEU A 188 15.59 -5.97 -12.66
N ALA A 189 16.00 -6.01 -11.39
CA ALA A 189 15.14 -6.42 -10.29
C ALA A 189 13.85 -5.59 -10.17
N ASN A 190 13.88 -4.31 -10.56
CA ASN A 190 12.70 -3.43 -10.51
C ASN A 190 11.75 -3.58 -11.70
N ARG A 191 12.13 -4.31 -12.75
CA ARG A 191 11.29 -4.48 -13.94
C ARG A 191 10.18 -5.51 -13.79
N LEU A 192 10.31 -6.44 -12.85
CA LEU A 192 9.34 -7.51 -12.66
C LEU A 192 9.15 -7.82 -11.18
N ARG A 193 7.89 -7.95 -10.79
CA ARG A 193 7.47 -8.43 -9.47
C ARG A 193 6.38 -9.47 -9.65
N LEU A 194 6.50 -10.57 -8.92
CA LEU A 194 5.46 -11.58 -8.81
C LEU A 194 4.69 -11.35 -7.51
N LEU A 195 3.44 -10.94 -7.63
CA LEU A 195 2.55 -10.73 -6.51
C LEU A 195 1.73 -11.99 -6.27
N THR A 196 1.50 -12.33 -5.02
CA THR A 196 0.74 -13.52 -4.62
C THR A 196 -0.29 -13.14 -3.56
N ALA A 197 -1.47 -13.75 -3.64
CA ALA A 197 -2.52 -13.56 -2.62
C ALA A 197 -2.18 -14.26 -1.30
N LEU A 198 -1.34 -15.32 -1.35
CA LEU A 198 -0.98 -16.12 -0.19
C LEU A 198 0.50 -15.98 0.16
N ARG A 199 0.81 -16.04 1.44
CA ARG A 199 2.20 -16.09 1.92
C ARG A 199 2.77 -17.50 1.90
N GLU A 200 1.97 -18.46 2.30
CA GLU A 200 2.35 -19.87 2.43
C GLU A 200 1.79 -20.73 1.28
N GLY A 201 2.30 -21.93 1.14
CA GLY A 201 1.87 -22.88 0.11
C GLY A 201 2.68 -22.81 -1.17
N PRO A 202 2.46 -23.76 -2.12
CA PRO A 202 3.26 -23.91 -3.35
C PRO A 202 3.19 -22.69 -4.28
N GLN A 203 2.06 -21.97 -4.26
CA GLN A 203 1.81 -20.76 -5.04
C GLN A 203 1.88 -19.49 -4.19
N GLY A 204 2.15 -19.62 -2.90
CA GLY A 204 2.38 -18.49 -2.01
C GLY A 204 3.80 -17.91 -2.18
N ALA A 205 4.02 -16.72 -1.63
CA ALA A 205 5.28 -15.99 -1.76
C ALA A 205 6.49 -16.83 -1.32
N ARG A 206 6.39 -17.56 -0.20
CA ARG A 206 7.46 -18.42 0.30
C ARG A 206 7.74 -19.61 -0.62
N GLY A 207 6.68 -20.28 -1.10
CA GLY A 207 6.82 -21.42 -1.99
C GLY A 207 7.44 -21.06 -3.33
N LEU A 208 6.97 -19.97 -3.95
CA LEU A 208 7.52 -19.48 -5.22
C LEU A 208 8.94 -18.97 -5.07
N ASN A 209 9.28 -18.23 -4.01
CA ASN A 209 10.63 -17.80 -3.73
C ASN A 209 11.58 -19.00 -3.58
N ALA A 210 11.21 -20.02 -2.80
CA ALA A 210 12.04 -21.22 -2.62
C ALA A 210 12.30 -21.94 -3.96
N ARG A 211 11.30 -22.01 -4.85
CA ARG A 211 11.42 -22.62 -6.18
C ARG A 211 12.31 -21.80 -7.12
N ILE A 212 12.18 -20.48 -7.11
CA ILE A 212 13.03 -19.57 -7.88
C ILE A 212 14.48 -19.67 -7.38
N GLU A 213 14.70 -19.62 -6.07
CA GLU A 213 16.01 -19.77 -5.46
C GLU A 213 16.67 -21.14 -5.79
N ALA A 214 15.91 -22.21 -5.74
CA ALA A 214 16.39 -23.54 -6.16
C ALA A 214 16.80 -23.58 -7.64
N ALA A 215 16.01 -22.94 -8.51
CA ALA A 215 16.29 -22.86 -9.94
C ALA A 215 17.55 -22.02 -10.25
N LEU A 216 17.80 -20.97 -9.47
CA LEU A 216 18.98 -20.09 -9.61
C LEU A 216 20.25 -20.74 -9.03
N SER A 217 20.14 -21.39 -7.87
CA SER A 217 21.28 -22.04 -7.22
C SER A 217 21.70 -23.38 -7.84
N GLY A 218 20.90 -23.92 -8.77
CA GLY A 218 21.13 -25.21 -9.41
C GLY A 218 20.97 -26.42 -8.47
N ARG A 219 20.50 -26.22 -7.24
CA ARG A 219 20.29 -27.27 -6.24
C ARG A 219 18.90 -27.86 -6.37
N ARG A 220 18.82 -29.18 -6.49
CA ARG A 220 17.56 -29.93 -6.52
C ARG A 220 17.05 -30.34 -5.13
N ILE A 221 17.93 -30.40 -4.14
CA ILE A 221 17.63 -30.88 -2.77
C ILE A 221 18.37 -30.03 -1.76
N GLY A 222 17.66 -29.66 -0.68
CA GLY A 222 18.17 -28.85 0.43
C GLY A 222 17.92 -27.34 0.28
N ALA A 223 18.16 -26.60 1.36
CA ALA A 223 18.06 -25.16 1.33
C ALA A 223 19.15 -24.55 0.43
N PRO A 224 18.84 -23.50 -0.35
CA PRO A 224 19.84 -22.78 -1.11
C PRO A 224 20.90 -22.19 -0.18
N PRO A 225 22.14 -21.92 -0.67
CA PRO A 225 23.14 -21.23 0.13
C PRO A 225 22.61 -19.85 0.54
N ALA A 226 23.05 -19.35 1.70
CA ALA A 226 22.64 -18.04 2.20
C ALA A 226 22.95 -16.91 1.20
N TRP A 227 24.03 -17.08 0.42
CA TRP A 227 24.50 -16.13 -0.57
C TRP A 227 24.67 -16.82 -1.93
N PHE A 228 24.04 -16.28 -2.96
CA PHE A 228 24.22 -16.72 -4.35
C PHE A 228 23.91 -15.54 -5.30
N PRO A 229 24.48 -15.53 -6.52
CA PRO A 229 24.22 -14.48 -7.50
C PRO A 229 22.73 -14.36 -7.83
N GLY A 230 22.23 -13.11 -7.85
CA GLY A 230 20.83 -12.84 -8.13
C GLY A 230 19.88 -12.93 -6.93
N ARG A 231 20.39 -13.22 -5.73
CA ARG A 231 19.58 -13.14 -4.52
C ARG A 231 19.30 -11.68 -4.15
N LEU A 232 18.04 -11.31 -4.15
CA LEU A 232 17.62 -9.99 -3.69
C LEU A 232 17.64 -9.94 -2.16
N LEU A 233 18.20 -8.87 -1.63
CA LEU A 233 18.27 -8.60 -0.19
C LEU A 233 17.47 -7.35 0.12
N LEU A 234 16.72 -7.40 1.19
CA LEU A 234 15.99 -6.26 1.74
C LEU A 234 16.57 -5.92 3.12
N ALA A 235 17.07 -4.70 3.28
CA ALA A 235 17.43 -4.18 4.59
C ALA A 235 16.14 -3.86 5.36
N ALA A 236 15.81 -4.69 6.35
CA ALA A 236 14.59 -4.55 7.16
C ALA A 236 14.78 -3.66 8.40
N ALA A 237 16.00 -3.22 8.69
CA ALA A 237 16.31 -2.35 9.80
C ALA A 237 17.18 -1.17 9.32
N ASN A 238 16.91 0.02 9.87
CA ASN A 238 17.79 1.16 9.65
C ASN A 238 19.10 0.88 10.37
N SER A 239 20.23 0.97 9.67
CA SER A 239 21.53 1.07 10.31
C SER A 239 21.58 2.42 11.03
N SER A 240 21.65 2.38 12.34
CA SER A 240 21.96 3.55 13.19
C SER A 240 23.39 3.96 12.99
#